data_e14ae3ff44f1f9398716f8b5f9825b0a
#
_entry.id   e14ae3ff44f1f9398716f8b5f9825b0a
#
_cell.length_a   1.000
_cell.length_b   1.000
_cell.length_c   1.000
_cell.angle_alpha   90.00
_cell.angle_beta   90.00
_cell.angle_gamma   90.00
#
_symmetry.space_group_name_H-M   'P 1'
#
loop_
_entity.id
_entity.type
_entity.pdbx_description
1 polymer ?
#
loop_
_entity_poly.entity_id
_entity_poly.type
_entity_poly.pdbx_seq_one_letter_code
_entity_poly.pdbx_strand_id
1 'polypeptide(L)'
;NMLSHGVDPKLEFGNMPEIVKLYERVTRMNVSPRQPYAGDLVFTAFSGSHQDAISKGMACKAKDPEGKGNVPYLPIDPVDVGRTYDSDVIRINSQSGKGGVSYILKQNFGLSIPEKMREEIGYSVKHVSDEEHKELSPEWVYQIFEDKYINESSVFTVPEAHFKQTNGIVAEVTIAQNDTVRIVKSTGNGRLDAVSNAFKQYFNISYELAVYEEHSLARGSSSKAVSYVGINYHGTMYWGVGIDEDIIKSSIHALTVAVNHLVKATGDTALQDERLTEIINYINTNYLTVTLDELADQFHLSKPYLSKYIKDKSGKTFGELVKAVRMKKARTLLKGGNMTVEAIAENVGYQNVEHFNRLFKKKYGMTPVQFRNSKN
;
A
#
# COMPACT_ATOMS: atom_id res chain seq x y z
N ASN A 1 -40.81 -23.03 13.63
CA ASN A 1 -40.86 -24.32 14.36
C ASN A 1 -41.90 -25.30 13.74
N MET A 2 -43.19 -24.88 13.53
CA MET A 2 -44.19 -25.73 12.89
C MET A 2 -43.79 -26.13 11.48
N LEU A 3 -43.35 -25.19 10.66
CA LEU A 3 -42.93 -25.45 9.28
C LEU A 3 -41.74 -26.42 9.21
N SER A 4 -40.75 -26.27 10.10
CA SER A 4 -39.60 -27.19 10.19
C SER A 4 -39.98 -28.61 10.63
N HIS A 5 -41.17 -28.81 11.19
CA HIS A 5 -41.77 -30.12 11.53
C HIS A 5 -42.76 -30.60 10.49
N GLY A 6 -42.79 -29.95 9.31
CA GLY A 6 -43.70 -30.36 8.21
C GLY A 6 -45.13 -29.90 8.36
N VAL A 7 -45.43 -29.03 9.33
CA VAL A 7 -46.78 -28.46 9.57
C VAL A 7 -46.82 -27.06 9.03
N ASP A 8 -47.58 -26.80 7.98
CA ASP A 8 -47.80 -25.45 7.46
C ASP A 8 -48.72 -24.66 8.42
N PRO A 9 -48.21 -23.60 9.09
CA PRO A 9 -49.00 -22.76 9.99
C PRO A 9 -49.95 -21.83 9.23
N LYS A 10 -49.90 -21.79 7.89
CA LYS A 10 -50.66 -20.89 7.01
C LYS A 10 -50.49 -19.41 7.39
N LEU A 11 -49.29 -19.04 7.82
CA LEU A 11 -48.90 -17.66 8.11
C LEU A 11 -48.13 -17.07 6.94
N GLU A 12 -48.55 -15.91 6.50
CA GLU A 12 -47.87 -15.17 5.42
C GLU A 12 -47.04 -14.03 6.01
N PHE A 13 -45.72 -14.14 5.90
CA PHE A 13 -44.77 -13.14 6.37
C PHE A 13 -44.15 -12.32 5.24
N GLY A 14 -44.60 -12.51 3.99
CA GLY A 14 -44.03 -11.90 2.81
C GLY A 14 -44.07 -10.34 2.75
N ASN A 15 -44.75 -9.70 3.71
CA ASN A 15 -44.85 -8.25 3.86
C ASN A 15 -44.33 -7.75 5.21
N MET A 16 -43.36 -8.43 5.82
CA MET A 16 -42.82 -8.06 7.14
C MET A 16 -42.34 -6.59 7.23
N PRO A 17 -41.69 -5.99 6.23
CA PRO A 17 -41.30 -4.58 6.28
C PRO A 17 -42.49 -3.61 6.45
N GLU A 18 -43.62 -3.91 5.86
CA GLU A 18 -44.84 -3.08 6.03
C GLU A 18 -45.46 -3.27 7.42
N ILE A 19 -45.42 -4.50 7.93
CA ILE A 19 -45.86 -4.79 9.30
C ILE A 19 -45.02 -4.04 10.32
N VAL A 20 -43.70 -4.02 10.14
CA VAL A 20 -42.78 -3.24 11.00
C VAL A 20 -43.13 -1.76 10.98
N LYS A 21 -43.26 -1.17 9.79
CA LYS A 21 -43.64 0.27 9.64
C LYS A 21 -44.98 0.57 10.29
N LEU A 22 -45.95 -0.30 10.13
CA LEU A 22 -47.26 -0.15 10.76
C LEU A 22 -47.17 -0.20 12.28
N TYR A 23 -46.45 -1.19 12.82
CA TYR A 23 -46.23 -1.34 14.25
C TYR A 23 -45.57 -0.10 14.85
N GLU A 24 -44.46 0.35 14.30
CA GLU A 24 -43.72 1.53 14.80
C GLU A 24 -44.56 2.80 14.72
N ARG A 25 -45.36 2.96 13.64
CA ARG A 25 -46.26 4.12 13.49
C ARG A 25 -47.36 4.13 14.53
N VAL A 26 -47.97 2.97 14.80
CA VAL A 26 -49.14 2.86 15.72
C VAL A 26 -48.70 2.92 17.18
N THR A 27 -47.63 2.17 17.51
CA THR A 27 -47.21 2.06 18.91
C THR A 27 -46.20 3.16 19.31
N ARG A 28 -45.58 3.81 18.33
CA ARG A 28 -44.43 4.73 18.51
C ARG A 28 -43.22 4.07 19.20
N MET A 29 -43.13 2.76 19.10
CA MET A 29 -42.02 1.94 19.62
C MET A 29 -41.22 1.37 18.44
N ASN A 30 -39.91 1.48 18.49
CA ASN A 30 -39.05 0.90 17.48
C ASN A 30 -38.97 -0.62 17.64
N VAL A 31 -38.95 -1.33 16.53
CA VAL A 31 -38.64 -2.76 16.52
C VAL A 31 -37.17 -2.96 16.83
N SER A 32 -36.84 -3.90 17.72
CA SER A 32 -35.44 -4.20 18.02
C SER A 32 -34.69 -4.60 16.75
N PRO A 33 -33.49 -4.05 16.50
CA PRO A 33 -32.72 -4.40 15.32
C PRO A 33 -32.42 -5.90 15.15
N ARG A 34 -32.48 -6.68 16.24
CA ARG A 34 -32.28 -8.13 16.25
C ARG A 34 -33.58 -8.92 16.46
N GLN A 35 -34.74 -8.25 16.35
CA GLN A 35 -36.03 -8.95 16.42
C GLN A 35 -36.11 -10.01 15.33
N PRO A 36 -36.40 -11.28 15.66
CA PRO A 36 -36.53 -12.35 14.65
C PRO A 36 -37.45 -11.96 13.49
N TYR A 37 -36.99 -12.20 12.28
CA TYR A 37 -37.63 -11.90 10.98
C TYR A 37 -37.84 -10.42 10.67
N ALA A 38 -38.05 -9.57 11.66
CA ALA A 38 -38.49 -8.16 11.53
C ALA A 38 -37.33 -7.16 11.68
N GLY A 39 -36.34 -7.48 12.49
CA GLY A 39 -35.23 -6.57 12.81
C GLY A 39 -34.28 -6.33 11.65
N ASP A 40 -33.72 -5.13 11.56
CA ASP A 40 -32.84 -4.72 10.46
C ASP A 40 -31.53 -5.52 10.40
N LEU A 41 -31.07 -6.06 11.53
CA LEU A 41 -29.82 -6.82 11.64
C LEU A 41 -29.99 -8.34 11.57
N VAL A 42 -31.19 -8.86 11.30
CA VAL A 42 -31.47 -10.31 11.35
C VAL A 42 -30.71 -11.07 10.26
N PHE A 43 -30.54 -10.45 9.10
CA PHE A 43 -29.83 -11.03 7.94
C PHE A 43 -28.42 -10.49 7.78
N THR A 44 -27.94 -9.70 8.75
CA THR A 44 -26.63 -9.05 8.70
C THR A 44 -25.53 -10.01 9.13
N ALA A 45 -24.51 -10.17 8.30
CA ALA A 45 -23.28 -10.84 8.64
C ALA A 45 -22.13 -9.84 8.83
N PHE A 46 -21.45 -9.91 9.97
CA PHE A 46 -20.32 -9.01 10.28
C PHE A 46 -18.97 -9.61 9.90
N SER A 47 -18.85 -10.91 9.79
CA SER A 47 -17.61 -11.60 9.43
C SER A 47 -17.48 -11.73 7.92
N GLY A 48 -16.33 -11.35 7.36
CA GLY A 48 -16.06 -11.45 5.92
C GLY A 48 -16.16 -12.88 5.37
N SER A 49 -15.84 -13.91 6.18
CA SER A 49 -16.02 -15.32 5.80
C SER A 49 -17.49 -15.72 5.72
N HIS A 50 -18.33 -15.20 6.63
CA HIS A 50 -19.77 -15.43 6.59
C HIS A 50 -20.40 -14.72 5.39
N GLN A 51 -19.99 -13.49 5.11
CA GLN A 51 -20.45 -12.72 3.96
C GLN A 51 -20.09 -13.41 2.63
N ASP A 52 -18.86 -13.89 2.50
CA ASP A 52 -18.42 -14.65 1.32
C ASP A 52 -19.22 -15.95 1.15
N ALA A 53 -19.47 -16.68 2.23
CA ALA A 53 -20.28 -17.90 2.21
C ALA A 53 -21.74 -17.62 1.82
N ILE A 54 -22.35 -16.56 2.36
CA ILE A 54 -23.70 -16.12 1.99
C ILE A 54 -23.76 -15.74 0.52
N SER A 55 -22.82 -14.91 0.04
CA SER A 55 -22.76 -14.48 -1.36
C SER A 55 -22.64 -15.68 -2.32
N LYS A 56 -21.79 -16.64 -2.01
CA LYS A 56 -21.67 -17.89 -2.78
C LYS A 56 -22.94 -18.73 -2.73
N GLY A 57 -23.57 -18.85 -1.56
CA GLY A 57 -24.83 -19.54 -1.37
C GLY A 57 -25.96 -18.92 -2.18
N MET A 58 -26.09 -17.59 -2.18
CA MET A 58 -27.08 -16.87 -2.98
C MET A 58 -26.82 -17.03 -4.48
N ALA A 59 -25.56 -17.00 -4.92
CA ALA A 59 -25.20 -17.24 -6.32
C ALA A 59 -25.51 -18.69 -6.77
N CYS A 60 -25.36 -19.68 -5.89
CA CYS A 60 -25.79 -21.06 -6.13
C CYS A 60 -27.31 -21.16 -6.25
N LYS A 61 -28.05 -20.55 -5.32
CA LYS A 61 -29.51 -20.53 -5.32
C LYS A 61 -30.10 -19.87 -6.57
N ALA A 62 -29.47 -18.79 -7.06
CA ALA A 62 -29.89 -18.12 -8.29
C ALA A 62 -29.76 -19.01 -9.54
N LYS A 63 -28.91 -20.06 -9.52
CA LYS A 63 -28.76 -21.05 -10.60
C LYS A 63 -29.74 -22.22 -10.50
N ASP A 64 -30.24 -22.49 -9.32
CA ASP A 64 -31.23 -23.53 -9.05
C ASP A 64 -32.33 -22.97 -8.12
N PRO A 65 -33.29 -22.20 -8.68
CA PRO A 65 -34.34 -21.53 -7.90
C PRO A 65 -35.28 -22.52 -7.18
N GLU A 66 -35.44 -23.74 -7.71
CA GLU A 66 -36.29 -24.80 -7.12
C GLU A 66 -35.52 -25.69 -6.14
N GLY A 67 -34.21 -25.52 -6.09
CA GLY A 67 -33.37 -26.27 -5.16
C GLY A 67 -33.65 -25.87 -3.71
N LYS A 68 -33.87 -26.86 -2.85
CA LYS A 68 -34.08 -26.67 -1.39
C LYS A 68 -32.76 -26.32 -0.67
N GLY A 69 -31.90 -25.50 -1.29
CA GLY A 69 -30.61 -25.09 -0.73
C GLY A 69 -30.76 -24.01 0.32
N ASN A 70 -30.36 -24.29 1.54
CA ASN A 70 -30.23 -23.26 2.57
C ASN A 70 -28.97 -22.42 2.29
N VAL A 71 -29.12 -21.10 2.30
CA VAL A 71 -27.97 -20.21 2.24
C VAL A 71 -27.27 -20.26 3.60
N PRO A 72 -25.95 -20.52 3.66
CA PRO A 72 -25.23 -20.60 4.92
C PRO A 72 -25.41 -19.33 5.75
N TYR A 73 -25.48 -19.48 7.07
CA TYR A 73 -25.62 -18.39 8.05
C TYR A 73 -26.93 -17.57 7.99
N LEU A 74 -27.84 -17.86 7.05
CA LEU A 74 -29.17 -17.26 7.07
C LEU A 74 -30.15 -18.22 7.75
N PRO A 75 -30.93 -17.72 8.75
CA PRO A 75 -31.92 -18.59 9.45
C PRO A 75 -33.08 -19.00 8.55
N ILE A 76 -33.43 -18.15 7.59
CA ILE A 76 -34.42 -18.35 6.54
C ILE A 76 -34.03 -17.57 5.30
N ASP A 77 -34.71 -17.82 4.17
CA ASP A 77 -34.56 -16.96 3.00
C ASP A 77 -35.17 -15.58 3.28
N PRO A 78 -34.43 -14.48 3.09
CA PRO A 78 -34.97 -13.13 3.22
C PRO A 78 -36.26 -12.89 2.41
N VAL A 79 -36.35 -13.50 1.23
CA VAL A 79 -37.53 -13.39 0.34
C VAL A 79 -38.80 -13.90 0.99
N ASP A 80 -38.74 -14.93 1.84
CA ASP A 80 -39.89 -15.49 2.56
C ASP A 80 -40.55 -14.48 3.51
N VAL A 81 -39.84 -13.44 3.89
CA VAL A 81 -40.33 -12.35 4.76
C VAL A 81 -40.40 -11.01 4.04
N GLY A 82 -40.40 -11.01 2.71
CA GLY A 82 -40.48 -9.79 1.88
C GLY A 82 -39.25 -8.92 1.94
N ARG A 83 -38.08 -9.48 2.26
CA ARG A 83 -36.80 -8.77 2.30
C ARG A 83 -35.85 -9.32 1.26
N THR A 84 -34.83 -8.56 0.95
CA THR A 84 -33.71 -8.99 0.12
C THR A 84 -32.46 -9.05 0.97
N TYR A 85 -31.50 -9.86 0.56
CA TYR A 85 -30.15 -9.78 1.12
C TYR A 85 -29.46 -8.60 0.46
N ASP A 86 -29.63 -7.44 1.06
CA ASP A 86 -29.04 -6.22 0.57
C ASP A 86 -27.57 -6.16 0.97
N SER A 87 -26.70 -5.82 0.02
CA SER A 87 -25.30 -5.55 0.26
C SER A 87 -25.08 -4.43 1.28
N ASP A 88 -26.07 -3.57 1.48
CA ASP A 88 -26.07 -2.45 2.45
C ASP A 88 -26.03 -2.91 3.90
N VAL A 89 -26.25 -4.19 4.16
CA VAL A 89 -26.19 -4.77 5.51
C VAL A 89 -24.79 -5.24 5.89
N ILE A 90 -23.80 -5.11 5.02
CA ILE A 90 -22.41 -5.37 5.33
C ILE A 90 -21.84 -4.15 6.05
N ARG A 91 -21.70 -4.26 7.38
CA ARG A 91 -21.12 -3.23 8.22
C ARG A 91 -19.67 -3.58 8.54
N ILE A 92 -18.78 -2.61 8.37
CA ILE A 92 -17.37 -2.75 8.73
C ILE A 92 -17.19 -2.27 10.16
N ASN A 93 -16.73 -3.19 11.02
CA ASN A 93 -16.29 -2.89 12.37
C ASN A 93 -14.88 -3.49 12.58
N SER A 94 -14.33 -3.31 13.78
CA SER A 94 -13.01 -3.82 14.18
C SER A 94 -12.80 -5.33 13.99
N GLN A 95 -13.88 -6.10 13.81
CA GLN A 95 -13.85 -7.54 13.57
C GLN A 95 -14.03 -7.93 12.10
N SER A 96 -14.31 -6.95 11.24
CA SER A 96 -14.47 -7.19 9.81
C SER A 96 -13.11 -7.47 9.17
N GLY A 97 -12.95 -8.65 8.60
CA GLY A 97 -11.71 -9.06 7.94
C GLY A 97 -11.51 -8.41 6.56
N LYS A 98 -10.33 -8.61 5.98
CA LYS A 98 -9.91 -8.15 4.64
C LYS A 98 -10.92 -8.45 3.51
N GLY A 99 -11.73 -9.48 3.66
CA GLY A 99 -12.78 -9.85 2.69
C GLY A 99 -13.95 -8.86 2.67
N GLY A 100 -14.37 -8.35 3.83
CA GLY A 100 -15.50 -7.42 3.95
C GLY A 100 -15.21 -6.08 3.29
N VAL A 101 -14.03 -5.50 3.52
CA VAL A 101 -13.61 -4.24 2.89
C VAL A 101 -13.59 -4.35 1.37
N SER A 102 -12.97 -5.41 0.83
CA SER A 102 -12.90 -5.63 -0.62
C SER A 102 -14.29 -5.85 -1.24
N TYR A 103 -15.19 -6.50 -0.51
CA TYR A 103 -16.56 -6.71 -0.96
C TYR A 103 -17.33 -5.38 -1.06
N ILE A 104 -17.27 -4.51 -0.03
CA ILE A 104 -17.91 -3.19 -0.04
C ILE A 104 -17.38 -2.34 -1.20
N LEU A 105 -16.06 -2.26 -1.37
CA LEU A 105 -15.46 -1.49 -2.45
C LEU A 105 -15.90 -1.97 -3.83
N LYS A 106 -16.06 -3.30 -3.98
CA LYS A 106 -16.54 -3.89 -5.23
C LYS A 106 -18.02 -3.62 -5.48
N GLN A 107 -18.89 -3.84 -4.49
CA GLN A 107 -20.34 -3.77 -4.67
C GLN A 107 -20.83 -2.31 -4.79
N ASN A 108 -20.32 -1.41 -3.97
CA ASN A 108 -20.82 -0.04 -3.92
C ASN A 108 -20.10 0.89 -4.90
N PHE A 109 -18.81 0.60 -5.19
CA PHE A 109 -17.98 1.52 -5.99
C PHE A 109 -17.35 0.86 -7.23
N GLY A 110 -17.65 -0.43 -7.49
CA GLY A 110 -17.14 -1.16 -8.65
C GLY A 110 -15.64 -1.48 -8.62
N LEU A 111 -14.97 -1.31 -7.48
CA LEU A 111 -13.52 -1.48 -7.33
C LEU A 111 -13.15 -2.94 -7.04
N SER A 112 -12.59 -3.63 -8.03
CA SER A 112 -12.14 -5.03 -7.89
C SER A 112 -10.69 -5.08 -7.38
N ILE A 113 -10.53 -5.08 -6.06
CA ILE A 113 -9.22 -5.00 -5.41
C ILE A 113 -8.39 -6.28 -5.65
N PRO A 114 -7.12 -6.16 -6.12
CA PRO A 114 -6.20 -7.28 -6.26
C PRO A 114 -6.04 -8.08 -4.97
N GLU A 115 -5.94 -9.39 -5.07
CA GLU A 115 -5.90 -10.27 -3.90
C GLU A 115 -4.78 -9.91 -2.91
N LYS A 116 -3.59 -9.62 -3.43
CA LYS A 116 -2.41 -9.24 -2.64
C LYS A 116 -2.56 -7.88 -1.93
N MET A 117 -3.43 -6.99 -2.43
CA MET A 117 -3.68 -5.67 -1.86
C MET A 117 -4.73 -5.70 -0.73
N ARG A 118 -5.62 -6.72 -0.72
CA ARG A 118 -6.76 -6.81 0.22
C ARG A 118 -6.36 -6.80 1.68
N GLU A 119 -5.20 -7.35 2.00
CA GLU A 119 -4.72 -7.42 3.37
C GLU A 119 -4.32 -6.04 3.90
N GLU A 120 -3.57 -5.29 3.13
CA GLU A 120 -3.13 -3.94 3.51
C GLU A 120 -4.30 -2.97 3.66
N ILE A 121 -5.26 -3.02 2.73
CA ILE A 121 -6.49 -2.20 2.82
C ILE A 121 -7.30 -2.60 4.06
N GLY A 122 -7.44 -3.90 4.32
CA GLY A 122 -8.13 -4.40 5.50
C GLY A 122 -7.52 -3.85 6.79
N TYR A 123 -6.20 -3.81 6.90
CA TYR A 123 -5.51 -3.22 8.05
C TYR A 123 -5.70 -1.70 8.13
N SER A 124 -5.64 -0.98 7.00
CA SER A 124 -5.82 0.48 6.99
C SER A 124 -7.22 0.89 7.46
N VAL A 125 -8.25 0.21 6.96
CA VAL A 125 -9.66 0.45 7.36
C VAL A 125 -9.90 0.04 8.82
N LYS A 126 -9.33 -1.09 9.24
CA LYS A 126 -9.43 -1.55 10.63
C LYS A 126 -8.81 -0.54 11.60
N HIS A 127 -7.63 -0.01 11.29
CA HIS A 127 -6.96 0.98 12.14
C HIS A 127 -7.85 2.20 12.39
N VAL A 128 -8.48 2.75 11.35
CA VAL A 128 -9.41 3.90 11.49
C VAL A 128 -10.66 3.51 12.30
N SER A 129 -11.22 2.32 12.08
CA SER A 129 -12.37 1.83 12.85
C SER A 129 -12.06 1.65 14.34
N ASP A 130 -10.85 1.18 14.66
CA ASP A 130 -10.39 1.00 16.04
C ASP A 130 -10.14 2.35 16.74
N GLU A 131 -9.60 3.35 16.04
CA GLU A 131 -9.36 4.70 16.57
C GLU A 131 -10.68 5.47 16.83
N GLU A 132 -11.62 5.38 15.90
CA GLU A 132 -12.91 6.08 16.00
C GLU A 132 -13.92 5.36 16.89
N HIS A 133 -13.67 4.09 17.25
CA HIS A 133 -14.61 3.23 18.01
C HIS A 133 -16.02 3.17 17.41
N LYS A 134 -16.13 3.23 16.07
CA LYS A 134 -17.39 3.25 15.31
C LYS A 134 -17.39 2.25 14.17
N GLU A 135 -18.60 1.87 13.78
CA GLU A 135 -18.82 1.23 12.49
C GLU A 135 -18.59 2.23 11.36
N LEU A 136 -17.89 1.80 10.32
CA LEU A 136 -17.63 2.62 9.15
C LEU A 136 -18.68 2.38 8.08
N SER A 137 -19.25 3.44 7.53
CA SER A 137 -20.14 3.35 6.37
C SER A 137 -19.35 2.98 5.11
N PRO A 138 -20.00 2.44 4.06
CA PRO A 138 -19.36 2.19 2.77
C PRO A 138 -18.61 3.41 2.20
N GLU A 139 -19.19 4.61 2.34
CA GLU A 139 -18.60 5.86 1.88
C GLU A 139 -17.31 6.20 2.65
N TRP A 140 -17.30 5.94 3.96
CA TRP A 140 -16.08 6.13 4.78
C TRP A 140 -14.98 5.15 4.40
N VAL A 141 -15.34 3.90 4.15
CA VAL A 141 -14.39 2.90 3.63
C VAL A 141 -13.81 3.35 2.29
N TYR A 142 -14.64 3.87 1.40
CA TYR A 142 -14.18 4.41 0.12
C TYR A 142 -13.28 5.63 0.32
N GLN A 143 -13.63 6.55 1.20
CA GLN A 143 -12.83 7.75 1.47
C GLN A 143 -11.43 7.39 2.00
N ILE A 144 -11.33 6.45 2.95
CA ILE A 144 -10.05 5.94 3.45
C ILE A 144 -9.21 5.33 2.30
N PHE A 145 -9.87 4.61 1.40
CA PHE A 145 -9.22 4.01 0.25
C PHE A 145 -8.77 5.07 -0.76
N GLU A 146 -9.64 6.04 -1.06
CA GLU A 146 -9.37 7.13 -1.99
C GLU A 146 -8.21 8.00 -1.52
N ASP A 147 -8.25 8.48 -0.28
CA ASP A 147 -7.23 9.36 0.29
C ASP A 147 -5.84 8.71 0.31
N LYS A 148 -5.79 7.39 0.47
CA LYS A 148 -4.52 6.69 0.57
C LYS A 148 -4.00 6.19 -0.78
N TYR A 149 -4.87 5.72 -1.67
CA TYR A 149 -4.42 4.93 -2.83
C TYR A 149 -4.81 5.52 -4.19
N ILE A 150 -5.82 6.40 -4.29
CA ILE A 150 -6.32 6.86 -5.58
C ILE A 150 -5.70 8.21 -5.94
N ASN A 151 -4.97 8.24 -7.06
CA ASN A 151 -4.40 9.46 -7.66
C ASN A 151 -3.61 10.34 -6.67
N GLU A 152 -3.11 9.76 -5.56
CA GLU A 152 -2.32 10.45 -4.56
C GLU A 152 -0.96 10.85 -5.14
N SER A 153 -0.52 12.09 -4.94
CA SER A 153 0.69 12.65 -5.52
C SER A 153 1.41 13.62 -4.57
N SER A 154 1.73 13.13 -3.37
CA SER A 154 2.28 13.96 -2.29
C SER A 154 3.75 14.33 -2.46
N VAL A 155 4.53 13.55 -3.20
CA VAL A 155 5.97 13.76 -3.37
C VAL A 155 6.29 14.28 -4.77
N PHE A 156 5.72 13.67 -5.81
CA PHE A 156 5.90 14.09 -7.21
C PHE A 156 4.66 13.79 -8.03
N THR A 157 4.54 14.46 -9.17
CA THR A 157 3.49 14.26 -10.16
C THR A 157 4.08 13.98 -11.54
N VAL A 158 3.26 13.41 -12.43
CA VAL A 158 3.59 13.22 -13.85
C VAL A 158 2.57 14.01 -14.69
N PRO A 159 2.85 15.28 -15.00
CA PRO A 159 1.96 16.09 -15.82
C PRO A 159 1.77 15.52 -17.22
N GLU A 160 2.83 15.01 -17.84
CA GLU A 160 2.80 14.51 -19.22
C GLU A 160 3.73 13.31 -19.41
N ALA A 161 3.30 12.39 -20.30
CA ALA A 161 4.14 11.29 -20.77
C ALA A 161 3.88 11.08 -22.27
N HIS A 162 4.95 11.20 -23.07
CA HIS A 162 4.91 10.99 -24.52
C HIS A 162 5.59 9.68 -24.89
N PHE A 163 5.00 8.96 -25.84
CA PHE A 163 5.47 7.64 -26.25
C PHE A 163 5.77 7.60 -27.73
N LYS A 164 6.92 7.01 -28.08
CA LYS A 164 7.31 6.72 -29.46
C LYS A 164 7.64 5.23 -29.59
N GLN A 165 7.01 4.59 -30.55
CA GLN A 165 7.31 3.20 -30.87
C GLN A 165 8.56 3.11 -31.76
N THR A 166 9.50 2.27 -31.33
CA THR A 166 10.74 1.94 -32.06
C THR A 166 10.92 0.43 -32.02
N ASN A 167 12.11 -0.09 -31.70
CA ASN A 167 12.32 -1.51 -31.35
C ASN A 167 11.95 -1.79 -29.88
N GLY A 168 10.85 -1.20 -29.40
CA GLY A 168 10.33 -1.13 -28.05
C GLY A 168 9.57 0.17 -27.91
N ILE A 169 9.24 0.56 -26.69
CA ILE A 169 8.62 1.85 -26.39
C ILE A 169 9.66 2.80 -25.79
N VAL A 170 9.82 3.96 -26.41
CA VAL A 170 10.55 5.09 -25.83
C VAL A 170 9.54 6.00 -25.17
N ALA A 171 9.73 6.32 -23.89
CA ALA A 171 8.94 7.28 -23.14
C ALA A 171 9.74 8.55 -22.84
N GLU A 172 9.13 9.71 -22.98
CA GLU A 172 9.56 10.98 -22.44
C GLU A 172 8.56 11.36 -21.34
N VAL A 173 9.00 11.23 -20.09
CA VAL A 173 8.15 11.42 -18.90
C VAL A 173 8.52 12.73 -18.24
N THR A 174 7.55 13.63 -18.14
CA THR A 174 7.71 14.88 -17.39
C THR A 174 7.40 14.61 -15.92
N ILE A 175 8.40 14.75 -15.06
CA ILE A 175 8.28 14.57 -13.62
C ILE A 175 8.37 15.94 -12.95
N ALA A 176 7.34 16.31 -12.19
CA ALA A 176 7.30 17.53 -11.39
C ALA A 176 7.39 17.18 -9.91
N GLN A 177 8.41 17.72 -9.24
CA GLN A 177 8.66 17.53 -7.81
C GLN A 177 9.05 18.86 -7.18
N ASN A 178 8.31 19.31 -6.16
CA ASN A 178 8.43 20.67 -5.63
C ASN A 178 8.38 21.70 -6.76
N ASP A 179 9.34 22.64 -6.81
CA ASP A 179 9.43 23.67 -7.85
C ASP A 179 10.26 23.24 -9.08
N THR A 180 10.63 21.96 -9.18
CA THR A 180 11.45 21.45 -10.28
C THR A 180 10.65 20.56 -11.21
N VAL A 181 10.84 20.77 -12.52
CA VAL A 181 10.26 19.93 -13.58
C VAL A 181 11.41 19.37 -14.41
N ARG A 182 11.44 18.04 -14.57
CA ARG A 182 12.44 17.35 -15.41
C ARG A 182 11.77 16.40 -16.38
N ILE A 183 12.33 16.33 -17.60
CA ILE A 183 11.93 15.36 -18.61
C ILE A 183 12.95 14.21 -18.59
N VAL A 184 12.47 12.99 -18.33
CA VAL A 184 13.30 11.79 -18.31
C VAL A 184 12.96 10.94 -19.53
N LYS A 185 13.97 10.58 -20.31
CA LYS A 185 13.83 9.66 -21.44
C LYS A 185 14.24 8.25 -21.02
N SER A 186 13.38 7.31 -21.31
CA SER A 186 13.58 5.91 -20.96
C SER A 186 13.05 4.98 -22.04
N THR A 187 13.40 3.71 -21.95
CA THR A 187 12.89 2.67 -22.85
C THR A 187 12.29 1.53 -22.05
N GLY A 188 11.35 0.81 -22.64
CA GLY A 188 10.74 -0.35 -22.03
C GLY A 188 10.08 -1.26 -23.07
N ASN A 189 9.67 -2.45 -22.64
CA ASN A 189 8.94 -3.41 -23.48
C ASN A 189 7.50 -2.93 -23.75
N GLY A 190 6.93 -2.14 -22.83
CA GLY A 190 5.61 -1.53 -22.92
C GLY A 190 5.63 -0.11 -22.36
N ARG A 191 4.50 0.60 -22.49
CA ARG A 191 4.38 2.00 -22.03
C ARG A 191 4.59 2.12 -20.51
N LEU A 192 3.93 1.27 -19.73
CA LEU A 192 4.07 1.29 -18.27
C LEU A 192 5.50 0.93 -17.81
N ASP A 193 6.12 -0.06 -18.47
CA ASP A 193 7.49 -0.44 -18.21
C ASP A 193 8.48 0.70 -18.52
N ALA A 194 8.27 1.41 -19.64
CA ALA A 194 9.07 2.59 -19.97
C ALA A 194 8.93 3.68 -18.91
N VAL A 195 7.71 3.99 -18.43
CA VAL A 195 7.50 4.96 -17.34
C VAL A 195 8.13 4.48 -16.04
N SER A 196 8.02 3.19 -15.72
CA SER A 196 8.67 2.59 -14.56
C SER A 196 10.19 2.77 -14.59
N ASN A 197 10.80 2.56 -15.77
CA ASN A 197 12.23 2.77 -15.95
C ASN A 197 12.64 4.24 -15.85
N ALA A 198 11.77 5.18 -16.30
CA ALA A 198 11.98 6.60 -16.05
C ALA A 198 12.01 6.95 -14.55
N PHE A 199 11.09 6.39 -13.77
CA PHE A 199 11.08 6.60 -12.32
C PHE A 199 12.29 5.97 -11.62
N LYS A 200 12.67 4.74 -12.01
CA LYS A 200 13.88 4.09 -11.48
C LYS A 200 15.14 4.93 -11.75
N GLN A 201 15.23 5.51 -12.93
CA GLN A 201 16.34 6.39 -13.32
C GLN A 201 16.29 7.71 -12.55
N TYR A 202 15.11 8.36 -12.47
CA TYR A 202 14.96 9.65 -11.82
C TYR A 202 15.25 9.59 -10.31
N PHE A 203 14.71 8.56 -9.64
CA PHE A 203 14.86 8.38 -8.20
C PHE A 203 16.09 7.55 -7.81
N ASN A 204 16.85 7.04 -8.77
CA ASN A 204 17.96 6.12 -8.54
C ASN A 204 17.58 4.95 -7.62
N ILE A 205 16.38 4.40 -7.81
CA ILE A 205 15.83 3.28 -7.04
C ILE A 205 15.59 2.08 -7.96
N SER A 206 15.72 0.88 -7.41
CA SER A 206 15.41 -0.35 -8.12
C SER A 206 14.30 -1.07 -7.38
N TYR A 207 13.14 -1.20 -8.01
CA TYR A 207 12.00 -1.97 -7.53
C TYR A 207 11.50 -2.90 -8.63
N GLU A 208 10.74 -3.89 -8.27
CA GLU A 208 10.05 -4.80 -9.16
C GLU A 208 8.56 -4.40 -9.28
N LEU A 209 8.05 -4.34 -10.51
CA LEU A 209 6.61 -4.22 -10.74
C LEU A 209 5.99 -5.61 -10.57
N ALA A 210 5.47 -5.89 -9.39
CA ALA A 210 5.04 -7.22 -8.96
C ALA A 210 3.57 -7.53 -9.30
N VAL A 211 2.73 -6.50 -9.39
CA VAL A 211 1.30 -6.62 -9.71
C VAL A 211 0.88 -5.49 -10.62
N TYR A 212 0.15 -5.84 -11.67
CA TYR A 212 -0.57 -4.90 -12.52
C TYR A 212 -1.91 -5.52 -12.91
N GLU A 213 -2.99 -4.87 -12.53
CA GLU A 213 -4.36 -5.26 -12.86
C GLU A 213 -5.15 -4.02 -13.27
N GLU A 214 -6.10 -4.19 -14.18
CA GLU A 214 -6.96 -3.10 -14.65
C GLU A 214 -8.38 -3.59 -14.96
N HIS A 215 -9.36 -2.73 -14.79
CA HIS A 215 -10.73 -2.98 -15.20
C HIS A 215 -11.49 -1.67 -15.44
N SER A 216 -12.67 -1.76 -16.02
CA SER A 216 -13.60 -0.64 -16.24
C SER A 216 -14.56 -0.51 -15.04
N LEU A 217 -14.79 0.70 -14.54
CA LEU A 217 -15.75 0.95 -13.44
C LEU A 217 -17.21 0.68 -13.84
N ALA A 218 -17.56 0.93 -15.10
CA ALA A 218 -18.90 0.73 -15.63
C ALA A 218 -18.86 0.06 -16.99
N ARG A 219 -20.01 -0.36 -17.49
CA ARG A 219 -20.15 -0.86 -18.86
C ARG A 219 -20.35 0.31 -19.82
N GLY A 220 -19.60 0.32 -20.93
CA GLY A 220 -19.74 1.33 -22.00
C GLY A 220 -18.43 2.03 -22.32
N SER A 221 -18.40 2.74 -23.46
CA SER A 221 -17.19 3.39 -24.00
C SER A 221 -16.76 4.65 -23.25
N SER A 222 -17.63 5.23 -22.42
CA SER A 222 -17.35 6.40 -21.58
C SER A 222 -17.00 6.04 -20.14
N SER A 223 -16.77 4.75 -19.85
CA SER A 223 -16.41 4.30 -18.51
C SER A 223 -14.97 4.63 -18.18
N LYS A 224 -14.73 5.10 -16.96
CA LYS A 224 -13.36 5.28 -16.45
C LYS A 224 -12.67 3.93 -16.24
N ALA A 225 -11.40 3.89 -16.57
CA ALA A 225 -10.52 2.77 -16.26
C ALA A 225 -9.95 2.92 -14.86
N VAL A 226 -9.84 1.79 -14.16
CA VAL A 226 -9.12 1.68 -12.89
C VAL A 226 -7.93 0.78 -13.09
N SER A 227 -6.77 1.26 -12.71
CA SER A 227 -5.52 0.49 -12.72
C SER A 227 -4.98 0.35 -11.30
N TYR A 228 -4.49 -0.84 -10.98
CA TYR A 228 -3.83 -1.16 -9.71
C TYR A 228 -2.38 -1.54 -10.00
N VAL A 229 -1.47 -0.90 -9.32
CA VAL A 229 -0.04 -1.20 -9.41
C VAL A 229 0.51 -1.53 -8.04
N GLY A 230 1.14 -2.69 -7.93
CA GLY A 230 1.93 -3.11 -6.77
C GLY A 230 3.40 -3.22 -7.14
N ILE A 231 4.26 -2.47 -6.47
CA ILE A 231 5.71 -2.55 -6.61
C ILE A 231 6.33 -3.20 -5.39
N ASN A 232 7.33 -4.05 -5.61
CA ASN A 232 8.08 -4.70 -4.53
C ASN A 232 9.45 -4.02 -4.40
N TYR A 233 9.75 -3.56 -3.20
CA TYR A 233 11.04 -3.00 -2.83
C TYR A 233 11.57 -3.68 -1.57
N HIS A 234 12.64 -4.47 -1.70
CA HIS A 234 13.24 -5.23 -0.59
C HIS A 234 12.26 -6.11 0.20
N GLY A 235 11.28 -6.70 -0.47
CA GLY A 235 10.28 -7.58 0.14
C GLY A 235 9.05 -6.85 0.69
N THR A 236 9.00 -5.52 0.62
CA THR A 236 7.84 -4.72 1.01
C THR A 236 7.06 -4.29 -0.23
N MET A 237 5.74 -4.47 -0.19
CA MET A 237 4.84 -4.04 -1.26
C MET A 237 4.39 -2.60 -1.03
N TYR A 238 4.37 -1.81 -2.12
CA TYR A 238 3.80 -0.47 -2.15
C TYR A 238 2.76 -0.42 -3.25
N TRP A 239 1.58 0.09 -2.93
CA TRP A 239 0.43 0.06 -3.81
C TRP A 239 0.02 1.44 -4.27
N GLY A 240 -0.51 1.51 -5.48
CA GLY A 240 -1.16 2.69 -6.01
C GLY A 240 -2.31 2.32 -6.92
N VAL A 241 -3.28 3.20 -6.98
CA VAL A 241 -4.49 3.07 -7.80
C VAL A 241 -4.65 4.34 -8.62
N GLY A 242 -4.90 4.17 -9.89
CA GLY A 242 -5.19 5.28 -10.79
C GLY A 242 -6.57 5.14 -11.40
N ILE A 243 -7.31 6.23 -11.49
CA ILE A 243 -8.61 6.29 -12.15
C ILE A 243 -8.59 7.41 -13.17
N ASP A 244 -8.79 7.07 -14.43
CA ASP A 244 -8.84 8.04 -15.54
C ASP A 244 -9.74 7.50 -16.69
N GLU A 245 -10.17 8.36 -17.60
CA GLU A 245 -10.86 7.96 -18.83
C GLU A 245 -9.90 7.25 -19.80
N ASP A 246 -8.62 7.61 -19.76
CA ASP A 246 -7.54 6.97 -20.52
C ASP A 246 -6.87 5.89 -19.67
N ILE A 247 -6.90 4.65 -20.16
CA ILE A 247 -6.31 3.49 -19.47
C ILE A 247 -4.80 3.63 -19.23
N ILE A 248 -4.09 4.34 -20.12
CA ILE A 248 -2.65 4.58 -19.99
C ILE A 248 -2.39 5.61 -18.90
N LYS A 249 -3.20 6.67 -18.85
CA LYS A 249 -3.13 7.66 -17.77
C LYS A 249 -3.47 7.03 -16.43
N SER A 250 -4.52 6.22 -16.37
CA SER A 250 -4.88 5.50 -15.14
C SER A 250 -3.72 4.62 -14.64
N SER A 251 -3.04 3.91 -15.55
CA SER A 251 -1.88 3.08 -15.23
C SER A 251 -0.67 3.90 -14.74
N ILE A 252 -0.42 5.06 -15.36
CA ILE A 252 0.65 5.99 -14.95
C ILE A 252 0.34 6.57 -13.58
N HIS A 253 -0.91 6.98 -13.32
CA HIS A 253 -1.34 7.46 -12.01
C HIS A 253 -1.15 6.39 -10.94
N ALA A 254 -1.57 5.14 -11.19
CA ALA A 254 -1.37 4.04 -10.27
C ALA A 254 0.12 3.81 -9.94
N LEU A 255 0.98 3.79 -10.95
CA LEU A 255 2.42 3.63 -10.75
C LEU A 255 3.02 4.85 -10.00
N THR A 256 2.56 6.06 -10.32
CA THR A 256 2.98 7.30 -9.63
C THR A 256 2.66 7.23 -8.14
N VAL A 257 1.45 6.81 -7.77
CA VAL A 257 1.06 6.65 -6.36
C VAL A 257 1.90 5.59 -5.66
N ALA A 258 2.10 4.42 -6.27
CA ALA A 258 2.93 3.37 -5.69
C ALA A 258 4.37 3.83 -5.42
N VAL A 259 4.96 4.58 -6.36
CA VAL A 259 6.31 5.13 -6.20
C VAL A 259 6.33 6.30 -5.20
N ASN A 260 5.29 7.14 -5.14
CA ASN A 260 5.15 8.15 -4.09
C ASN A 260 5.18 7.52 -2.69
N HIS A 261 4.43 6.42 -2.48
CA HIS A 261 4.45 5.67 -1.23
C HIS A 261 5.83 5.10 -0.90
N LEU A 262 6.52 4.52 -1.88
CA LEU A 262 7.87 4.00 -1.72
C LEU A 262 8.84 5.11 -1.31
N VAL A 263 8.87 6.22 -2.04
CA VAL A 263 9.78 7.36 -1.79
C VAL A 263 9.49 7.96 -0.42
N LYS A 264 8.22 8.12 -0.04
CA LYS A 264 7.80 8.63 1.28
C LYS A 264 8.24 7.70 2.42
N ALA A 265 8.11 6.38 2.24
CA ALA A 265 8.49 5.39 3.26
C ALA A 265 10.00 5.25 3.42
N THR A 266 10.77 5.40 2.34
CA THR A 266 12.24 5.30 2.39
C THR A 266 12.91 6.58 2.86
N GLY A 267 12.17 7.70 2.95
CA GLY A 267 12.73 9.01 3.26
C GLY A 267 13.67 9.53 2.16
N ASP A 268 13.75 8.80 1.05
CA ASP A 268 14.44 9.23 -0.15
C ASP A 268 13.57 10.28 -0.83
N THR A 269 13.65 11.51 -0.31
CA THR A 269 13.31 12.68 -1.10
C THR A 269 14.37 12.74 -2.21
N ALA A 270 14.10 12.03 -3.28
CA ALA A 270 14.99 11.93 -4.41
C ALA A 270 14.90 13.19 -5.29
N LEU A 271 15.38 14.25 -4.75
CA LEU A 271 16.28 15.14 -5.43
C LEU A 271 17.64 14.83 -4.82
N GLN A 272 18.13 13.64 -5.05
CA GLN A 272 19.55 13.45 -5.02
C GLN A 272 20.06 14.25 -6.21
N ASP A 273 20.49 15.44 -5.91
CA ASP A 273 21.39 16.24 -6.73
C ASP A 273 22.41 15.22 -7.27
N GLU A 274 22.46 15.01 -8.60
CA GLU A 274 23.37 14.04 -9.22
C GLU A 274 24.76 14.16 -8.60
N ARG A 275 25.16 15.40 -8.32
CA ARG A 275 26.40 15.72 -7.63
C ARG A 275 26.49 15.16 -6.21
N LEU A 276 25.40 15.19 -5.43
CA LEU A 276 25.40 14.58 -4.09
C LEU A 276 25.51 13.06 -4.17
N THR A 277 24.85 12.44 -5.15
CA THR A 277 24.92 11.00 -5.39
C THR A 277 26.33 10.59 -5.79
N GLU A 278 26.97 11.33 -6.68
CA GLU A 278 28.37 11.14 -7.07
C GLU A 278 29.31 11.31 -5.88
N ILE A 279 29.10 12.35 -5.07
CA ILE A 279 29.85 12.60 -3.83
C ILE A 279 29.71 11.42 -2.86
N ILE A 280 28.50 10.94 -2.63
CA ILE A 280 28.23 9.79 -1.73
C ILE A 280 28.87 8.53 -2.29
N ASN A 281 28.78 8.28 -3.60
CA ASN A 281 29.40 7.13 -4.25
C ASN A 281 30.93 7.19 -4.14
N TYR A 282 31.52 8.36 -4.33
CA TYR A 282 32.96 8.57 -4.14
C TYR A 282 33.38 8.28 -2.68
N ILE A 283 32.63 8.77 -1.71
CA ILE A 283 32.84 8.45 -0.29
C ILE A 283 32.71 6.95 -0.01
N ASN A 284 31.71 6.28 -0.59
CA ASN A 284 31.49 4.83 -0.42
C ASN A 284 32.65 4.00 -1.00
N THR A 285 33.26 4.45 -2.07
CA THR A 285 34.39 3.78 -2.72
C THR A 285 35.71 4.06 -1.97
N ASN A 286 35.94 5.32 -1.58
CA ASN A 286 37.21 5.79 -1.03
C ASN A 286 37.19 6.01 0.48
N TYR A 287 36.25 5.40 1.22
CA TYR A 287 35.96 5.68 2.65
C TYR A 287 37.16 5.50 3.60
N LEU A 288 38.20 4.77 3.20
CA LEU A 288 39.40 4.55 3.99
C LEU A 288 40.27 5.81 4.10
N THR A 289 40.48 6.49 2.98
CA THR A 289 41.43 7.58 2.86
C THR A 289 40.81 8.95 2.54
N VAL A 290 39.57 8.97 2.06
CA VAL A 290 38.92 10.20 1.57
C VAL A 290 38.95 11.33 2.60
N THR A 291 39.45 12.47 2.17
CA THR A 291 39.43 13.73 2.92
C THR A 291 38.46 14.73 2.26
N LEU A 292 38.08 15.76 3.02
CA LEU A 292 37.20 16.81 2.47
C LEU A 292 37.94 17.63 1.41
N ASP A 293 39.28 17.75 1.51
CA ASP A 293 40.11 18.43 0.53
C ASP A 293 40.13 17.68 -0.80
N GLU A 294 40.46 16.39 -0.76
CA GLU A 294 40.45 15.52 -1.93
C GLU A 294 39.07 15.49 -2.63
N LEU A 295 37.99 15.44 -1.83
CA LEU A 295 36.64 15.48 -2.37
C LEU A 295 36.31 16.83 -3.03
N ALA A 296 36.80 17.94 -2.45
CA ALA A 296 36.61 19.27 -3.00
C ALA A 296 37.35 19.42 -4.33
N ASP A 297 38.58 18.94 -4.42
CA ASP A 297 39.38 18.91 -5.65
C ASP A 297 38.73 18.06 -6.73
N GLN A 298 38.28 16.83 -6.37
CA GLN A 298 37.62 15.90 -7.30
C GLN A 298 36.35 16.49 -7.94
N PHE A 299 35.58 17.26 -7.18
CA PHE A 299 34.33 17.86 -7.66
C PHE A 299 34.45 19.31 -8.09
N HIS A 300 35.68 19.84 -8.16
CA HIS A 300 35.97 21.23 -8.50
C HIS A 300 35.18 22.27 -7.67
N LEU A 301 35.10 22.04 -6.37
CA LEU A 301 34.35 22.85 -5.40
C LEU A 301 35.29 23.40 -4.33
N SER A 302 34.98 24.59 -3.78
CA SER A 302 35.69 25.02 -2.59
C SER A 302 35.27 24.18 -1.36
N LYS A 303 36.19 23.86 -0.48
CA LYS A 303 35.98 23.10 0.75
C LYS A 303 34.82 23.63 1.63
N PRO A 304 34.72 24.98 1.87
CA PRO A 304 33.58 25.51 2.63
C PRO A 304 32.25 25.30 1.93
N TYR A 305 32.20 25.50 0.61
CA TYR A 305 30.99 25.24 -0.17
C TYR A 305 30.57 23.77 -0.12
N LEU A 306 31.51 22.85 -0.37
CA LEU A 306 31.25 21.41 -0.34
C LEU A 306 30.75 20.96 1.04
N SER A 307 31.38 21.43 2.12
CA SER A 307 30.95 21.09 3.50
C SER A 307 29.52 21.55 3.77
N LYS A 308 29.17 22.78 3.40
CA LYS A 308 27.82 23.33 3.53
C LYS A 308 26.83 22.55 2.64
N TYR A 309 27.20 22.34 1.37
CA TYR A 309 26.40 21.65 0.39
C TYR A 309 26.02 20.21 0.85
N ILE A 310 27.01 19.42 1.31
CA ILE A 310 26.76 18.08 1.86
C ILE A 310 25.80 18.16 3.03
N LYS A 311 26.01 19.10 3.96
CA LYS A 311 25.16 19.23 5.16
C LYS A 311 23.74 19.66 4.81
N ASP A 312 23.59 20.64 3.93
CA ASP A 312 22.26 21.17 3.52
C ASP A 312 21.45 20.12 2.75
N LYS A 313 22.12 19.32 1.90
CA LYS A 313 21.46 18.34 1.04
C LYS A 313 21.27 16.95 1.68
N SER A 314 22.22 16.48 2.51
CA SER A 314 22.15 15.16 3.15
C SER A 314 21.69 15.20 4.61
N GLY A 315 21.56 16.37 5.22
CA GLY A 315 21.32 16.53 6.65
C GLY A 315 22.49 16.10 7.55
N LYS A 316 23.63 15.65 6.96
CA LYS A 316 24.78 15.09 7.68
C LYS A 316 26.06 15.83 7.25
N THR A 317 27.00 15.93 8.17
CA THR A 317 28.34 16.41 7.84
C THR A 317 29.12 15.35 7.05
N PHE A 318 30.14 15.76 6.30
CA PHE A 318 31.07 14.85 5.61
C PHE A 318 31.61 13.77 6.56
N GLY A 319 32.09 14.17 7.75
CA GLY A 319 32.61 13.22 8.75
C GLY A 319 31.57 12.21 9.24
N GLU A 320 30.31 12.61 9.33
CA GLU A 320 29.21 11.69 9.69
C GLU A 320 28.89 10.70 8.58
N LEU A 321 28.96 11.11 7.30
CA LEU A 321 28.81 10.22 6.17
C LEU A 321 29.91 9.17 6.12
N VAL A 322 31.18 9.58 6.21
CA VAL A 322 32.34 8.68 6.22
C VAL A 322 32.24 7.68 7.41
N LYS A 323 31.91 8.16 8.62
CA LYS A 323 31.68 7.31 9.78
C LYS A 323 30.56 6.30 9.55
N ALA A 324 29.47 6.72 8.91
CA ALA A 324 28.32 5.85 8.63
C ALA A 324 28.71 4.70 7.68
N VAL A 325 29.50 5.00 6.63
CA VAL A 325 30.01 4.02 5.68
C VAL A 325 30.96 3.03 6.37
N ARG A 326 31.95 3.52 7.13
CA ARG A 326 32.90 2.69 7.87
C ARG A 326 32.21 1.74 8.83
N MET A 327 31.20 2.22 9.59
CA MET A 327 30.42 1.37 10.51
C MET A 327 29.59 0.33 9.78
N LYS A 328 29.01 0.66 8.60
CA LYS A 328 28.27 -0.31 7.77
C LYS A 328 29.18 -1.42 7.27
N LYS A 329 30.38 -1.09 6.79
CA LYS A 329 31.40 -2.05 6.35
C LYS A 329 31.88 -2.93 7.51
N ALA A 330 32.16 -2.34 8.69
CA ALA A 330 32.53 -3.08 9.90
C ALA A 330 31.46 -4.11 10.29
N ARG A 331 30.18 -3.70 10.27
CA ARG A 331 29.06 -4.60 10.53
C ARG A 331 29.01 -5.79 9.55
N THR A 332 29.30 -5.56 8.27
CA THR A 332 29.36 -6.63 7.26
C THR A 332 30.51 -7.59 7.53
N LEU A 333 31.70 -7.09 7.86
CA LEU A 333 32.86 -7.91 8.18
C LEU A 333 32.67 -8.73 9.48
N LEU A 334 32.00 -8.16 10.48
CA LEU A 334 31.65 -8.89 11.72
C LEU A 334 30.66 -10.03 11.48
N LYS A 335 29.81 -9.89 10.45
CA LYS A 335 28.81 -10.92 10.09
C LYS A 335 29.38 -12.08 9.29
N GLY A 336 30.40 -11.85 8.51
CA GLY A 336 30.84 -12.78 7.47
C GLY A 336 32.19 -13.47 7.70
N GLY A 337 32.91 -13.23 8.83
CA GLY A 337 34.26 -13.71 8.91
C GLY A 337 34.86 -13.90 10.31
N ASN A 338 36.00 -14.62 10.31
CA ASN A 338 36.83 -14.91 11.51
C ASN A 338 37.88 -13.82 11.82
N MET A 339 37.76 -12.62 11.19
CA MET A 339 38.70 -11.53 11.46
C MET A 339 38.58 -11.04 12.91
N THR A 340 39.71 -10.71 13.54
CA THR A 340 39.67 -10.10 14.87
C THR A 340 39.03 -8.70 14.84
N VAL A 341 38.57 -8.21 15.97
CA VAL A 341 37.95 -6.88 16.07
C VAL A 341 38.96 -5.79 15.72
N GLU A 342 40.22 -6.01 16.12
CA GLU A 342 41.36 -5.13 15.80
C GLU A 342 41.56 -5.04 14.27
N ALA A 343 41.65 -6.20 13.62
CA ALA A 343 41.82 -6.27 12.18
C ALA A 343 40.63 -5.62 11.43
N ILE A 344 39.41 -5.78 11.92
CA ILE A 344 38.23 -5.12 11.35
C ILE A 344 38.31 -3.60 11.54
N ALA A 345 38.69 -3.13 12.73
CA ALA A 345 38.85 -1.69 13.00
C ALA A 345 39.85 -1.06 12.01
N GLU A 346 41.00 -1.69 11.82
CA GLU A 346 42.02 -1.27 10.87
C GLU A 346 41.51 -1.29 9.42
N ASN A 347 40.87 -2.38 9.00
CA ASN A 347 40.28 -2.54 7.66
C ASN A 347 39.18 -1.53 7.34
N VAL A 348 38.56 -0.90 8.32
CA VAL A 348 37.57 0.14 8.12
C VAL A 348 38.10 1.55 8.44
N GLY A 349 39.43 1.68 8.59
CA GLY A 349 40.12 2.96 8.71
C GLY A 349 40.16 3.56 10.13
N TYR A 350 40.14 2.73 11.18
CA TYR A 350 40.34 3.16 12.57
C TYR A 350 41.67 2.64 13.12
N GLN A 351 42.58 3.53 13.41
CA GLN A 351 43.86 3.19 14.06
C GLN A 351 43.70 2.84 15.56
N ASN A 352 42.67 3.43 16.21
CA ASN A 352 42.40 3.19 17.63
C ASN A 352 41.14 2.31 17.79
N VAL A 353 41.37 1.08 18.27
CA VAL A 353 40.34 0.06 18.48
C VAL A 353 39.33 0.45 19.56
N GLU A 354 39.76 1.13 20.62
CA GLU A 354 38.86 1.58 21.68
C GLU A 354 37.87 2.64 21.16
N HIS A 355 38.41 3.56 20.36
CA HIS A 355 37.58 4.55 19.69
C HIS A 355 36.56 3.92 18.74
N PHE A 356 36.97 2.91 17.96
CA PHE A 356 36.10 2.12 17.10
C PHE A 356 35.00 1.42 17.92
N ASN A 357 35.36 0.73 19.00
CA ASN A 357 34.43 0.00 19.88
C ASN A 357 33.36 0.93 20.45
N ARG A 358 33.75 2.11 20.91
CA ARG A 358 32.84 3.13 21.44
C ARG A 358 31.87 3.64 20.36
N LEU A 359 32.33 3.91 19.16
CA LEU A 359 31.51 4.36 18.03
C LEU A 359 30.55 3.27 17.58
N PHE A 360 31.01 2.03 17.50
CA PHE A 360 30.19 0.89 17.11
C PHE A 360 29.08 0.64 18.12
N LYS A 361 29.40 0.64 19.43
CA LYS A 361 28.42 0.53 20.51
C LYS A 361 27.41 1.67 20.50
N LYS A 362 27.86 2.92 20.24
CA LYS A 362 26.95 4.07 20.13
C LYS A 362 25.96 3.89 18.96
N LYS A 363 26.39 3.31 17.84
CA LYS A 363 25.57 3.16 16.64
C LYS A 363 24.63 1.94 16.69
N TYR A 364 25.07 0.82 17.25
CA TYR A 364 24.35 -0.46 17.20
C TYR A 364 23.86 -0.96 18.57
N GLY A 365 24.07 -0.20 19.64
CA GLY A 365 23.65 -0.53 21.01
C GLY A 365 24.50 -1.59 21.71
N MET A 366 25.41 -2.26 20.99
CA MET A 366 26.26 -3.36 21.52
C MET A 366 27.69 -3.26 21.00
N THR A 367 28.63 -3.85 21.71
CA THR A 367 30.05 -3.91 21.29
C THR A 367 30.20 -4.81 20.04
N PRO A 368 31.29 -4.64 19.23
CA PRO A 368 31.56 -5.53 18.09
C PRO A 368 31.59 -7.02 18.47
N VAL A 369 32.16 -7.36 19.59
CA VAL A 369 32.21 -8.75 20.12
C VAL A 369 30.81 -9.26 20.45
N GLN A 370 30.02 -8.47 21.16
CA GLN A 370 28.62 -8.81 21.45
C GLN A 370 27.80 -8.98 20.19
N PHE A 371 28.02 -8.09 19.21
CA PHE A 371 27.32 -8.15 17.93
C PHE A 371 27.65 -9.41 17.12
N ARG A 372 28.92 -9.85 17.15
CA ARG A 372 29.35 -11.12 16.54
C ARG A 372 28.67 -12.32 17.21
N ASN A 373 28.68 -12.35 18.55
CA ASN A 373 28.17 -13.47 19.34
C ASN A 373 26.65 -13.54 19.41
N SER A 374 25.93 -12.44 19.08
CA SER A 374 24.45 -12.42 19.06
C SER A 374 23.85 -13.19 17.88
N LYS A 375 24.68 -13.83 17.04
CA LYS A 375 24.27 -14.58 15.84
C LYS A 375 24.59 -16.07 15.86
N ASN A 376 25.08 -16.59 16.98
CA ASN A 376 25.22 -18.03 17.22
C ASN A 376 24.05 -18.58 18.03
#